data_c5d27e2b33e189fe9afffae32cbc0a15
#
_entry.id   c5d27e2b33e189fe9afffae32cbc0a15
#
_cell.length_a   1.000
_cell.length_b   1.000
_cell.length_c   1.000
_cell.angle_alpha   90.00
_cell.angle_beta   90.00
_cell.angle_gamma   90.00
#
_symmetry.space_group_name_H-M   'P 1'
#
loop_
_entity.id
_entity.type
_entity.pdbx_description
1 polymer ?
#
loop_
_entity_poly.entity_id
_entity_poly.type
_entity_poly.pdbx_seq_one_letter_code
_entity_poly.pdbx_strand_id
1 'polypeptide(L)'
;MRYLTSRSYEWVVEGDIKACFDEISHVALTERVRNRVGDKRVLTLVKAFLKAGILAEDRELKNTDTGTPQESILSPLLSNVALSVLDEHIARGPGGPNTTTYERWKRRRAGLPNYRLIRFADDWVLAVAGTQTDAEAL
;
A
#
# COMPACT_ATOMS: atom_id res chain seq x y z
N MET A 1 -17.43 6.82 -4.56
CA MET A 1 -18.32 6.70 -3.40
C MET A 1 -19.60 5.87 -3.63
N ARG A 2 -20.18 5.80 -4.83
CA ARG A 2 -21.37 4.98 -5.13
C ARG A 2 -21.22 3.46 -4.94
N TYR A 3 -20.00 2.92 -4.92
CA TYR A 3 -19.75 1.47 -4.85
C TYR A 3 -19.81 0.87 -3.44
N LEU A 4 -19.63 1.66 -2.40
CA LEU A 4 -19.68 1.16 -1.02
C LEU A 4 -21.13 0.96 -0.56
N THR A 5 -22.01 1.89 -0.90
CA THR A 5 -23.42 1.88 -0.45
C THR A 5 -24.30 0.85 -1.17
N SER A 6 -23.94 0.43 -2.39
CA SER A 6 -24.75 -0.50 -3.19
C SER A 6 -24.46 -1.99 -2.93
N ARG A 7 -23.47 -2.35 -2.07
CA ARG A 7 -22.97 -3.72 -1.94
C ARG A 7 -22.86 -4.23 -0.51
N SER A 8 -23.55 -3.61 0.45
CA SER A 8 -23.61 -4.09 1.86
C SER A 8 -22.23 -4.30 2.49
N TYR A 9 -21.30 -3.34 2.33
CA TYR A 9 -20.09 -3.27 3.13
C TYR A 9 -20.46 -2.58 4.43
N GLU A 10 -20.65 -3.38 5.48
CA GLU A 10 -21.21 -2.91 6.74
C GLU A 10 -20.12 -2.56 7.76
N TRP A 11 -18.93 -3.15 7.59
CA TRP A 11 -17.81 -2.96 8.49
C TRP A 11 -16.67 -2.26 7.80
N VAL A 12 -15.95 -1.47 8.55
CA VAL A 12 -14.78 -0.71 8.08
C VAL A 12 -13.65 -0.93 9.06
N VAL A 13 -12.52 -1.41 8.54
CA VAL A 13 -11.25 -1.46 9.26
C VAL A 13 -10.39 -0.32 8.74
N GLU A 14 -9.98 0.56 9.60
CA GLU A 14 -9.11 1.69 9.29
C GLU A 14 -7.73 1.42 9.87
N GLY A 15 -6.69 1.77 9.13
CA GLY A 15 -5.32 1.67 9.57
C GLY A 15 -4.47 2.77 9.00
N ASP A 16 -3.47 3.16 9.77
CA ASP A 16 -2.43 4.11 9.41
C ASP A 16 -1.08 3.40 9.46
N ILE A 17 -0.19 3.71 8.52
CA ILE A 17 1.14 3.10 8.46
C ILE A 17 2.12 4.04 9.15
N LYS A 18 2.41 3.72 10.40
CA LYS A 18 3.37 4.50 11.21
C LYS A 18 4.72 4.61 10.50
N ALA A 19 5.23 5.84 10.45
CA ALA A 19 6.56 6.14 9.89
C ALA A 19 6.75 5.62 8.44
N CYS A 20 5.67 5.64 7.64
CA CYS A 20 5.66 5.09 6.29
C CYS A 20 6.84 5.56 5.43
N PHE A 21 7.19 6.84 5.52
CA PHE A 21 8.29 7.42 4.74
C PHE A 21 9.67 7.05 5.28
N ASP A 22 9.79 6.80 6.58
CA ASP A 22 11.08 6.63 7.27
C ASP A 22 11.53 5.17 7.29
N GLU A 23 10.60 4.21 7.19
CA GLU A 23 10.89 2.78 7.32
C GLU A 23 10.91 2.01 6.00
N ILE A 24 10.71 2.68 4.85
CA ILE A 24 10.75 2.02 3.54
C ILE A 24 12.16 1.50 3.26
N SER A 25 12.32 0.18 3.14
CA SER A 25 13.58 -0.44 2.73
C SER A 25 13.98 -0.02 1.33
N HIS A 26 15.14 0.61 1.18
CA HIS A 26 15.70 1.04 -0.11
C HIS A 26 15.91 -0.14 -1.07
N VAL A 27 16.31 -1.29 -0.55
CA VAL A 27 16.52 -2.52 -1.34
C VAL A 27 15.21 -3.00 -1.93
N ALA A 28 14.20 -3.20 -1.09
CA ALA A 28 12.88 -3.68 -1.50
C ALA A 28 12.21 -2.70 -2.47
N LEU A 29 12.28 -1.40 -2.20
CA LEU A 29 11.75 -0.36 -3.08
C LEU A 29 12.43 -0.36 -4.45
N THR A 30 13.78 -0.40 -4.47
CA THR A 30 14.54 -0.43 -5.73
C THR A 30 14.21 -1.66 -6.56
N GLU A 31 13.99 -2.81 -5.94
CA GLU A 31 13.59 -4.03 -6.62
C GLU A 31 12.19 -3.92 -7.24
N ARG A 32 11.25 -3.33 -6.52
CA ARG A 32 9.91 -3.05 -7.08
C ARG A 32 9.96 -2.09 -8.26
N VAL A 33 10.76 -1.02 -8.16
CA VAL A 33 10.97 -0.10 -9.30
C VAL A 33 11.57 -0.84 -10.48
N ARG A 34 12.59 -1.69 -10.26
CA ARG A 34 13.23 -2.49 -11.31
C ARG A 34 12.25 -3.39 -12.06
N ASN A 35 11.26 -3.94 -11.39
CA ASN A 35 10.25 -4.81 -12.01
C ASN A 35 9.36 -4.07 -13.02
N ARG A 36 9.33 -2.74 -12.96
CA ARG A 36 8.54 -1.88 -13.86
C ARG A 36 9.40 -1.04 -14.80
N VAL A 37 10.60 -0.68 -14.36
CA VAL A 37 11.52 0.22 -15.09
C VAL A 37 12.81 -0.53 -15.36
N GLY A 38 13.00 -0.97 -16.60
CA GLY A 38 14.21 -1.70 -17.03
C GLY A 38 15.43 -0.80 -17.29
N ASP A 39 15.25 0.52 -17.34
CA ASP A 39 16.35 1.46 -17.63
C ASP A 39 17.28 1.60 -16.41
N LYS A 40 18.53 1.17 -16.61
CA LYS A 40 19.59 1.23 -15.58
C LYS A 40 19.92 2.66 -15.14
N ARG A 41 19.76 3.67 -16.02
CA ARG A 41 20.04 5.07 -15.69
C ARG A 41 18.99 5.58 -14.69
N VAL A 42 17.71 5.28 -14.93
CA VAL A 42 16.62 5.63 -14.01
C VAL A 42 16.82 4.95 -12.67
N LEU A 43 17.17 3.66 -12.65
CA LEU A 43 17.44 2.94 -11.40
C LEU A 43 18.62 3.52 -10.62
N THR A 44 19.66 4.01 -11.33
CA THR A 44 20.80 4.68 -10.71
C THR A 44 20.38 6.00 -10.08
N LEU A 45 19.55 6.79 -10.77
CA LEU A 45 19.02 8.05 -10.25
C LEU A 45 18.13 7.83 -9.01
N VAL A 46 17.25 6.84 -9.03
CA VAL A 46 16.41 6.49 -7.86
C VAL A 46 17.30 6.09 -6.67
N LYS A 47 18.33 5.27 -6.90
CA LYS A 47 19.27 4.90 -5.83
C LYS A 47 20.05 6.09 -5.29
N ALA A 48 20.52 6.98 -6.18
CA ALA A 48 21.21 8.18 -5.77
C ALA A 48 20.30 9.10 -4.93
N PHE A 49 19.06 9.24 -5.34
CA PHE A 49 18.03 9.99 -4.60
C PHE A 49 17.80 9.41 -3.19
N LEU A 50 17.61 8.10 -3.08
CA LEU A 50 17.42 7.42 -1.78
C LEU A 50 18.67 7.53 -0.88
N LYS A 51 19.87 7.50 -1.47
CA LYS A 51 21.14 7.64 -0.74
C LYS A 51 21.49 9.09 -0.39
N ALA A 52 20.91 10.08 -1.07
CA ALA A 52 21.14 11.49 -0.74
C ALA A 52 20.71 11.85 0.68
N GLY A 53 19.96 10.97 1.32
CA GLY A 53 19.60 11.05 2.71
C GLY A 53 18.60 12.16 3.02
N ILE A 54 18.20 12.20 4.28
CA ILE A 54 17.42 13.29 4.86
C ILE A 54 18.46 14.30 5.37
N LEU A 55 18.44 15.52 4.83
CA LEU A 55 19.07 16.64 5.51
C LEU A 55 18.23 16.87 6.77
N ALA A 56 18.72 16.36 7.91
CA ALA A 56 18.11 16.67 9.18
C ALA A 56 18.16 18.19 9.44
N GLU A 57 17.25 18.72 10.25
CA GLU A 57 17.17 20.15 10.57
C GLU A 57 18.51 20.71 11.11
N ASP A 58 19.37 19.86 11.64
CA ASP A 58 20.73 20.16 12.13
C ASP A 58 21.83 20.13 11.06
N ARG A 59 21.51 19.99 9.77
CA ARG A 59 22.42 19.91 8.62
C ARG A 59 23.38 18.71 8.62
N GLU A 60 23.16 17.68 9.41
CA GLU A 60 23.92 16.44 9.31
C GLU A 60 23.30 15.48 8.30
N LEU A 61 24.10 15.03 7.33
CA LEU A 61 23.75 13.99 6.35
C LEU A 61 23.72 12.63 7.07
N LYS A 62 22.53 12.15 7.41
CA LYS A 62 22.37 10.77 7.87
C LYS A 62 22.25 9.83 6.68
N ASN A 63 23.25 8.99 6.47
CA ASN A 63 23.16 7.86 5.57
C ASN A 63 22.19 6.85 6.17
N THR A 64 21.01 6.70 5.55
CA THR A 64 20.01 5.72 5.97
C THR A 64 19.83 4.66 4.87
N ASP A 65 19.75 3.39 5.28
CA ASP A 65 19.38 2.29 4.40
C ASP A 65 17.85 2.16 4.24
N THR A 66 17.12 3.01 4.95
CA THR A 66 15.66 3.08 4.95
C THR A 66 15.18 4.52 4.85
N GLY A 67 13.96 4.67 4.42
CA GLY A 67 13.27 5.95 4.34
C GLY A 67 13.40 6.67 3.01
N THR A 68 12.55 7.66 2.83
CA THR A 68 12.58 8.59 1.68
C THR A 68 12.63 10.01 2.23
N PRO A 69 13.37 10.93 1.57
CA PRO A 69 13.43 12.33 2.01
C PRO A 69 12.01 12.91 2.14
N GLN A 70 11.66 13.41 3.31
CA GLN A 70 10.42 14.14 3.53
C GLN A 70 10.43 15.42 2.69
N GLU A 71 9.26 15.90 2.25
CA GLU A 71 9.09 17.11 1.43
C GLU A 71 9.72 17.06 0.01
N SER A 72 10.13 15.90 -0.46
CA SER A 72 10.65 15.73 -1.81
C SER A 72 9.53 15.42 -2.81
N ILE A 73 9.66 15.93 -4.04
CA ILE A 73 8.70 15.69 -5.13
C ILE A 73 8.60 14.20 -5.49
N LEU A 74 9.67 13.44 -5.29
CA LEU A 74 9.73 12.00 -5.67
C LEU A 74 9.25 11.07 -4.56
N SER A 75 9.32 11.49 -3.30
CA SER A 75 8.98 10.65 -2.15
C SER A 75 7.54 10.12 -2.16
N PRO A 76 6.50 10.91 -2.48
CA PRO A 76 5.13 10.38 -2.56
C PRO A 76 4.96 9.29 -3.62
N LEU A 77 5.66 9.42 -4.76
CA LEU A 77 5.65 8.40 -5.79
C LEU A 77 6.32 7.10 -5.31
N LEU A 78 7.50 7.21 -4.71
CA LEU A 78 8.26 6.06 -4.22
C LEU A 78 7.55 5.35 -3.08
N SER A 79 6.93 6.10 -2.17
CA SER A 79 6.10 5.52 -1.09
C SER A 79 4.90 4.77 -1.66
N ASN A 80 4.20 5.34 -2.65
CA ASN A 80 3.11 4.62 -3.31
C ASN A 80 3.58 3.34 -4.03
N VAL A 81 4.78 3.35 -4.61
CA VAL A 81 5.39 2.13 -5.18
C VAL A 81 5.68 1.09 -4.10
N ALA A 82 6.23 1.50 -2.96
CA ALA A 82 6.48 0.61 -1.83
C ALA A 82 5.17 0.03 -1.30
N LEU A 83 4.17 0.86 -1.02
CA LEU A 83 2.88 0.47 -0.46
C LEU A 83 2.01 -0.35 -1.42
N SER A 84 2.33 -0.40 -2.72
CA SER A 84 1.63 -1.28 -3.66
C SER A 84 1.70 -2.78 -3.27
N VAL A 85 2.61 -3.16 -2.35
CA VAL A 85 2.64 -4.51 -1.73
C VAL A 85 1.33 -4.79 -1.01
N LEU A 86 0.83 -3.82 -0.23
CA LEU A 86 -0.44 -3.94 0.50
C LEU A 86 -1.60 -4.11 -0.48
N ASP A 87 -1.64 -3.26 -1.53
CA ASP A 87 -2.69 -3.34 -2.55
C ASP A 87 -2.72 -4.72 -3.22
N GLU A 88 -1.54 -5.24 -3.59
CA GLU A 88 -1.41 -6.56 -4.22
C GLU A 88 -1.76 -7.70 -3.26
N HIS A 89 -1.37 -7.61 -1.98
CA HIS A 89 -1.67 -8.62 -0.98
C HIS A 89 -3.19 -8.76 -0.79
N ILE A 90 -3.87 -7.65 -0.53
CA ILE A 90 -5.33 -7.63 -0.37
C ILE A 90 -6.04 -8.05 -1.66
N ALA A 91 -5.53 -7.62 -2.83
CA ALA A 91 -6.15 -7.95 -4.11
C ALA A 91 -6.10 -9.44 -4.44
N ARG A 92 -5.05 -10.15 -4.02
CA ARG A 92 -4.90 -11.61 -4.23
C ARG A 92 -5.70 -12.45 -3.24
N GLY A 93 -6.06 -11.88 -2.10
CA GLY A 93 -6.83 -12.58 -1.07
C GLY A 93 -8.22 -13.01 -1.56
N PRO A 94 -8.73 -14.14 -1.09
CA PRO A 94 -10.06 -14.61 -1.46
C PRO A 94 -11.13 -13.64 -0.94
N GLY A 95 -11.98 -13.12 -1.84
CA GLY A 95 -12.95 -12.05 -1.54
C GLY A 95 -12.42 -10.63 -1.76
N GLY A 96 -11.14 -10.50 -2.08
CA GLY A 96 -10.47 -9.24 -2.39
C GLY A 96 -10.86 -8.63 -3.75
N PRO A 97 -10.27 -7.49 -4.12
CA PRO A 97 -10.60 -6.76 -5.35
C PRO A 97 -10.55 -7.58 -6.64
N ASN A 98 -9.63 -8.55 -6.75
CA ASN A 98 -9.48 -9.38 -7.94
C ASN A 98 -10.45 -10.58 -8.01
N THR A 99 -11.25 -10.80 -6.96
CA THR A 99 -12.26 -11.85 -6.95
C THR A 99 -13.37 -11.52 -7.96
N THR A 100 -13.73 -12.46 -8.80
CA THR A 100 -14.78 -12.27 -9.82
C THR A 100 -16.15 -12.00 -9.18
N THR A 101 -17.05 -11.38 -9.95
CA THR A 101 -18.43 -11.10 -9.47
C THR A 101 -19.16 -12.39 -9.08
N TYR A 102 -18.95 -13.47 -9.83
CA TYR A 102 -19.54 -14.78 -9.56
C TYR A 102 -19.02 -15.38 -8.25
N GLU A 103 -17.71 -15.37 -8.05
CA GLU A 103 -17.08 -15.86 -6.81
C GLU A 103 -17.50 -15.06 -5.59
N ARG A 104 -17.58 -13.72 -5.70
CA ARG A 104 -18.10 -12.86 -4.63
C ARG A 104 -19.55 -13.18 -4.26
N TRP A 105 -20.37 -13.47 -5.27
CA TRP A 105 -21.75 -13.91 -5.05
C TRP A 105 -21.80 -15.27 -4.34
N LYS A 106 -20.98 -16.25 -4.80
CA LYS A 106 -20.87 -17.57 -4.18
C LYS A 106 -20.39 -17.47 -2.72
N ARG A 107 -19.37 -16.64 -2.46
CA ARG A 107 -18.87 -16.38 -1.11
C ARG A 107 -19.95 -15.83 -0.19
N ARG A 108 -20.70 -14.83 -0.63
CA ARG A 108 -21.83 -14.28 0.14
C ARG A 108 -22.89 -15.32 0.48
N ARG A 109 -23.23 -16.19 -0.46
CA ARG A 109 -24.18 -17.29 -0.19
C ARG A 109 -23.66 -18.31 0.81
N ALA A 110 -22.34 -18.47 0.89
CA ALA A 110 -21.66 -19.34 1.84
C ALA A 110 -21.37 -18.64 3.19
N GLY A 111 -21.83 -17.40 3.41
CA GLY A 111 -21.56 -16.63 4.62
C GLY A 111 -20.10 -16.16 4.74
N LEU A 112 -19.34 -16.15 3.64
CA LEU A 112 -17.94 -15.75 3.64
C LEU A 112 -17.79 -14.26 3.27
N PRO A 113 -16.88 -13.53 3.93
CA PRO A 113 -16.70 -12.11 3.71
C PRO A 113 -16.08 -11.79 2.33
N ASN A 114 -16.36 -10.58 1.86
CA ASN A 114 -15.69 -9.96 0.73
C ASN A 114 -15.11 -8.61 1.17
N TYR A 115 -14.00 -8.22 0.58
CA TYR A 115 -13.20 -7.08 1.01
C TYR A 115 -12.99 -6.06 -0.11
N ARG A 116 -12.80 -4.80 0.27
CA ARG A 116 -12.42 -3.74 -0.63
C ARG A 116 -11.47 -2.77 0.05
N LEU A 117 -10.24 -2.72 -0.45
CA LEU A 117 -9.26 -1.75 -0.01
C LEU A 117 -9.48 -0.40 -0.72
N ILE A 118 -9.43 0.67 0.04
CA ILE A 118 -9.37 2.05 -0.41
C ILE A 118 -8.14 2.63 0.29
N ARG A 119 -7.15 3.06 -0.49
CA ARG A 119 -5.93 3.65 0.04
C ARG A 119 -5.67 5.01 -0.60
N PHE A 120 -5.24 5.95 0.20
CA PHE A 120 -4.74 7.24 -0.21
C PHE A 120 -3.42 7.50 0.51
N ALA A 121 -2.30 7.41 -0.22
CA ALA A 121 -0.95 7.41 0.34
C ALA A 121 -0.78 6.32 1.41
N ASP A 122 -0.50 6.68 2.65
CA ASP A 122 -0.35 5.84 3.83
C ASP A 122 -1.67 5.54 4.57
N ASP A 123 -2.67 6.39 4.39
CA ASP A 123 -4.02 6.15 4.91
C ASP A 123 -4.73 5.04 4.13
N TRP A 124 -5.30 4.08 4.81
CA TRP A 124 -6.08 3.03 4.17
C TRP A 124 -7.30 2.62 4.97
N VAL A 125 -8.29 2.21 4.23
CA VAL A 125 -9.56 1.69 4.75
C VAL A 125 -9.88 0.40 4.04
N LEU A 126 -10.20 -0.65 4.81
CA LEU A 126 -10.68 -1.91 4.29
C LEU A 126 -12.16 -2.05 4.61
N ALA A 127 -12.99 -1.94 3.58
CA ALA A 127 -14.43 -2.18 3.70
C ALA A 127 -14.71 -3.69 3.63
N VAL A 128 -15.49 -4.21 4.57
CA VAL A 128 -15.80 -5.63 4.74
C VAL A 128 -17.30 -5.84 4.58
N ALA A 129 -17.67 -6.72 3.66
CA ALA A 129 -19.01 -7.26 3.51
C ALA A 129 -19.04 -8.63 4.18
N GLY A 130 -19.43 -8.69 5.44
CA GLY A 130 -19.41 -9.87 6.31
C GLY A 130 -19.87 -9.52 7.73
N THR A 131 -19.42 -10.28 8.69
CA THR A 131 -19.67 -10.06 10.11
C THR A 131 -18.61 -9.17 10.75
N GLN A 132 -18.88 -8.68 11.97
CA GLN A 132 -17.88 -7.98 12.77
C GLN A 132 -16.66 -8.86 13.03
N THR A 133 -16.87 -10.13 13.34
CA THR A 133 -15.79 -11.10 13.57
C THR A 133 -14.89 -11.27 12.33
N ASP A 134 -15.47 -11.19 11.12
CA ASP A 134 -14.69 -11.23 9.88
C ASP A 134 -13.81 -9.97 9.73
N ALA A 135 -14.26 -8.83 10.20
CA ALA A 135 -13.50 -7.59 10.19
C ALA A 135 -12.38 -7.57 11.23
N GLU A 136 -12.61 -8.15 12.40
CA GLU A 136 -11.64 -8.25 13.50
C GLU A 136 -10.55 -9.32 13.24
N ALA A 137 -10.80 -10.26 12.33
CA ALA A 137 -9.86 -11.34 11.97
C ALA A 137 -8.83 -10.93 10.90
N LEU A 138 -8.89 -9.70 10.41
CA LEU A 138 -8.00 -9.15 9.37
C LEU A 138 -6.78 -8.47 9.96
#